data_cb8b74ad1b419601323c9b50c25b83ce
#
_entry.id   cb8b74ad1b419601323c9b50c25b83ce
#
_cell.length_a   1.000
_cell.length_b   1.000
_cell.length_c   1.000
_cell.angle_alpha   90.00
_cell.angle_beta   90.00
_cell.angle_gamma   90.00
#
_symmetry.space_group_name_H-M   'P 1'
#
loop_
_entity.id
_entity.type
_entity.pdbx_description
1 polymer ?
#
loop_
_entity_poly.entity_id
_entity_poly.type
_entity_poly.pdbx_seq_one_letter_code
_entity_poly.pdbx_strand_id
1 'polypeptide(L)'
;MTTPPRNRIIRLITAFAAVFAIALPSATLGADAQLEKMRAKIAAFVAEKMEKLGGSRIIYKVDTDGLREAIVTDLRDDVYRTLREGRIAFSGLAVRDGGVEVKIADARSREQLTRKLASAAEGLPAYALTVTDGGDGLVRLAPTDAASAARLRELVEDSIAMIEQRLKDAGVKLANVEPDGTDRIRIFLPGVTEPERVTAIFAKNVKVGFRLIDLSTSAERAQSGTPPAGTEVLLGFKDKLPYLVAKDSTLEGEDISYAGPGFTGDTKEPIASFRFNGRGTRRFAHMTAENVGKPFAIVLDDKVISAPVIREPITGGSGQIAGNFTLEEANSVAMLLRAGSLPGRLGLVEQRVVQPAAKP
;
A
#
# COMPACT_ATOMS: atom_id res chain seq x y z
N MET A 1 1.75 48.38 21.71
CA MET A 1 1.74 47.70 20.38
C MET A 1 2.40 46.36 20.58
N THR A 2 1.64 45.33 20.87
CA THR A 2 2.11 43.97 21.17
C THR A 2 1.75 43.06 19.98
N THR A 3 2.76 42.59 19.29
CA THR A 3 2.65 41.57 18.22
C THR A 3 2.12 40.25 18.77
N PRO A 4 1.17 39.58 18.12
CA PRO A 4 0.68 38.30 18.58
C PRO A 4 1.69 37.17 18.27
N PRO A 5 1.77 36.15 19.11
CA PRO A 5 2.81 35.16 19.02
C PRO A 5 2.58 34.20 17.84
N ARG A 6 3.42 34.34 16.83
CA ARG A 6 3.50 33.47 15.64
C ARG A 6 3.81 31.98 15.95
N ASN A 7 4.20 31.69 17.18
CA ASN A 7 4.69 30.36 17.57
C ASN A 7 3.62 29.36 18.03
N ARG A 8 2.36 29.76 18.21
CA ARG A 8 1.30 28.82 18.63
C ARG A 8 0.70 28.02 17.46
N ILE A 9 0.72 28.59 16.26
CA ILE A 9 0.16 27.94 15.07
C ILE A 9 1.11 26.87 14.52
N ILE A 10 2.42 27.11 14.59
CA ILE A 10 3.45 26.16 14.13
C ILE A 10 3.52 24.93 15.04
N ARG A 11 3.26 25.08 16.36
CA ARG A 11 3.24 23.94 17.28
C ARG A 11 2.02 23.02 17.12
N LEU A 12 0.90 23.50 16.58
CA LEU A 12 -0.26 22.66 16.28
C LEU A 12 -0.05 21.82 15.02
N ILE A 13 0.73 22.32 14.07
CA ILE A 13 0.99 21.60 12.80
C ILE A 13 2.08 20.53 12.97
N THR A 14 3.06 20.75 13.86
CA THR A 14 4.10 19.75 14.16
C THR A 14 3.62 18.61 15.06
N ALA A 15 2.53 18.78 15.80
CA ALA A 15 1.94 17.70 16.60
C ALA A 15 1.21 16.65 15.75
N PHE A 16 0.88 16.96 14.48
CA PHE A 16 0.18 16.04 13.59
C PHE A 16 1.06 14.93 13.01
N ALA A 17 2.38 15.13 12.97
CA ALA A 17 3.32 14.14 12.44
C ALA A 17 3.74 13.06 13.45
N ALA A 18 3.38 13.20 14.74
CA ALA A 18 3.85 12.31 15.80
C ALA A 18 2.83 11.26 16.30
N VAL A 19 1.59 11.27 15.82
CA VAL A 19 0.52 10.40 16.33
C VAL A 19 0.30 9.14 15.52
N PHE A 20 1.00 8.95 14.39
CA PHE A 20 0.80 7.80 13.51
C PHE A 20 1.76 6.62 13.72
N ALA A 21 2.48 6.58 14.81
CA ALA A 21 3.42 5.50 15.10
C ALA A 21 3.16 4.84 16.45
N ILE A 22 1.96 4.29 16.70
CA ILE A 22 1.78 3.20 17.68
C ILE A 22 0.40 2.57 17.42
N ALA A 23 0.38 1.51 16.63
CA ALA A 23 -0.69 0.54 16.67
C ALA A 23 -0.38 -0.46 17.79
N LEU A 24 -0.89 -0.20 18.99
CA LEU A 24 -0.99 -1.19 20.04
C LEU A 24 -2.48 -1.54 20.21
N PRO A 25 -2.85 -2.81 20.19
CA PRO A 25 -4.21 -3.22 20.50
C PRO A 25 -4.43 -3.05 21.99
N SER A 26 -5.58 -2.48 22.38
CA SER A 26 -6.05 -2.31 23.74
C SER A 26 -5.52 -1.10 24.52
N ALA A 27 -5.95 0.08 24.11
CA ALA A 27 -6.19 1.15 25.09
C ALA A 27 -7.04 2.25 24.45
N THR A 28 -8.27 2.31 24.88
CA THR A 28 -8.96 3.53 25.27
C THR A 28 -9.95 4.12 24.26
N LEU A 29 -11.20 3.91 24.56
CA LEU A 29 -12.34 4.75 24.18
C LEU A 29 -12.05 6.29 24.29
N GLY A 30 -10.97 6.68 24.99
CA GLY A 30 -10.58 8.07 25.17
C GLY A 30 -9.68 8.62 24.06
N ALA A 31 -8.84 7.81 23.44
CA ALA A 31 -7.93 8.27 22.38
C ALA A 31 -8.68 8.50 21.06
N ASP A 32 -9.62 7.62 20.74
CA ASP A 32 -10.47 7.76 19.53
C ASP A 32 -11.36 9.01 19.64
N ALA A 33 -11.93 9.27 20.79
CA ALA A 33 -12.74 10.46 21.03
C ALA A 33 -11.91 11.77 20.97
N GLN A 34 -10.64 11.75 21.37
CA GLN A 34 -9.73 12.90 21.22
C GLN A 34 -9.33 13.11 19.76
N LEU A 35 -9.06 12.04 19.02
CA LEU A 35 -8.75 12.09 17.59
C LEU A 35 -9.93 12.67 16.80
N GLU A 36 -11.13 12.20 17.05
CA GLU A 36 -12.36 12.72 16.43
C GLU A 36 -12.60 14.21 16.73
N LYS A 37 -12.41 14.63 17.98
CA LYS A 37 -12.49 16.06 18.34
C LYS A 37 -11.44 16.91 17.62
N MET A 38 -10.25 16.37 17.39
CA MET A 38 -9.18 17.06 16.68
C MET A 38 -9.49 17.17 15.19
N ARG A 39 -9.96 16.08 14.58
CA ARG A 39 -10.45 16.06 13.18
C ARG A 39 -11.56 17.09 12.96
N ALA A 40 -12.56 17.13 13.84
CA ALA A 40 -13.65 18.10 13.77
C ALA A 40 -13.15 19.56 13.84
N LYS A 41 -12.16 19.86 14.68
CA LYS A 41 -11.56 21.21 14.77
C LYS A 41 -10.81 21.58 13.49
N ILE A 42 -10.10 20.64 12.87
CA ILE A 42 -9.39 20.86 11.61
C ILE A 42 -10.40 21.09 10.49
N ALA A 43 -11.44 20.26 10.40
CA ALA A 43 -12.50 20.41 9.42
C ALA A 43 -13.18 21.78 9.52
N ALA A 44 -13.52 22.23 10.74
CA ALA A 44 -14.10 23.54 10.98
C ALA A 44 -13.16 24.69 10.55
N PHE A 45 -11.86 24.58 10.87
CA PHE A 45 -10.87 25.58 10.47
C PHE A 45 -10.70 25.63 8.94
N VAL A 46 -10.67 24.47 8.28
CA VAL A 46 -10.56 24.40 6.81
C VAL A 46 -11.82 24.96 6.16
N ALA A 47 -13.01 24.65 6.70
CA ALA A 47 -14.27 25.21 6.22
C ALA A 47 -14.29 26.75 6.28
N GLU A 48 -13.85 27.33 7.41
CA GLU A 48 -13.70 28.78 7.55
C GLU A 48 -12.73 29.37 6.50
N LYS A 49 -11.62 28.67 6.23
CA LYS A 49 -10.66 29.10 5.21
C LYS A 49 -11.21 28.98 3.80
N MET A 50 -11.97 27.92 3.50
CA MET A 50 -12.67 27.75 2.21
C MET A 50 -13.67 28.89 1.99
N GLU A 51 -14.43 29.28 3.01
CA GLU A 51 -15.38 30.38 2.93
C GLU A 51 -14.68 31.72 2.63
N LYS A 52 -13.53 31.99 3.27
CA LYS A 52 -12.79 33.26 3.14
C LYS A 52 -11.95 33.35 1.88
N LEU A 53 -11.29 32.28 1.48
CA LEU A 53 -10.30 32.25 0.40
C LEU A 53 -10.83 31.61 -0.88
N GLY A 54 -11.97 30.91 -0.81
CA GLY A 54 -12.34 29.96 -1.84
C GLY A 54 -11.37 28.78 -1.86
N GLY A 55 -11.36 28.04 -2.95
CA GLY A 55 -10.45 26.91 -3.11
C GLY A 55 -11.05 25.78 -3.93
N SER A 56 -10.49 24.58 -3.80
CA SER A 56 -10.98 23.41 -4.54
C SER A 56 -11.56 22.36 -3.61
N ARG A 57 -12.64 21.72 -4.08
CA ARG A 57 -13.21 20.50 -3.50
C ARG A 57 -13.08 19.36 -4.51
N ILE A 58 -12.52 18.25 -4.06
CA ILE A 58 -12.29 17.06 -4.88
C ILE A 58 -12.88 15.86 -4.14
N ILE A 59 -13.58 14.98 -4.83
CA ILE A 59 -14.11 13.73 -4.28
C ILE A 59 -13.60 12.57 -5.13
N TYR A 60 -12.95 11.62 -4.47
CA TYR A 60 -12.57 10.34 -5.03
C TYR A 60 -13.46 9.22 -4.50
N LYS A 61 -13.67 8.19 -5.31
CA LYS A 61 -14.33 6.95 -4.93
C LYS A 61 -13.34 5.79 -5.05
N VAL A 62 -13.35 4.91 -4.06
CA VAL A 62 -12.59 3.66 -4.07
C VAL A 62 -13.26 2.65 -5.01
N ASP A 63 -12.47 1.93 -5.79
CA ASP A 63 -12.93 0.79 -6.61
C ASP A 63 -13.27 -0.40 -5.70
N THR A 64 -14.54 -0.49 -5.31
CA THR A 64 -15.03 -1.54 -4.41
C THR A 64 -15.12 -2.91 -5.07
N ASP A 65 -15.27 -2.97 -6.40
CA ASP A 65 -15.35 -4.23 -7.14
C ASP A 65 -13.95 -4.85 -7.26
N GLY A 66 -12.95 -4.05 -7.64
CA GLY A 66 -11.57 -4.49 -7.62
C GLY A 66 -11.09 -4.92 -6.23
N LEU A 67 -11.54 -4.24 -5.16
CA LEU A 67 -11.26 -4.67 -3.79
C LEU A 67 -11.85 -6.04 -3.47
N ARG A 68 -13.12 -6.30 -3.85
CA ARG A 68 -13.75 -7.61 -3.63
C ARG A 68 -13.00 -8.73 -4.34
N GLU A 69 -12.64 -8.53 -5.60
CA GLU A 69 -11.86 -9.48 -6.37
C GLU A 69 -10.49 -9.76 -5.71
N ALA A 70 -9.82 -8.72 -5.25
CA ALA A 70 -8.54 -8.84 -4.53
C ALA A 70 -8.69 -9.64 -3.24
N ILE A 71 -9.69 -9.34 -2.40
CA ILE A 71 -9.94 -10.05 -1.13
C ILE A 71 -10.15 -11.56 -1.39
N VAL A 72 -10.96 -11.91 -2.39
CA VAL A 72 -11.24 -13.33 -2.69
C VAL A 72 -10.03 -14.03 -3.31
N THR A 73 -9.25 -13.32 -4.11
CA THR A 73 -7.99 -13.84 -4.67
C THR A 73 -6.97 -14.12 -3.56
N ASP A 74 -6.79 -13.18 -2.63
CA ASP A 74 -5.92 -13.37 -1.47
C ASP A 74 -6.39 -14.54 -0.60
N LEU A 75 -7.70 -14.64 -0.38
CA LEU A 75 -8.29 -15.78 0.36
C LEU A 75 -7.97 -17.12 -0.33
N ARG A 76 -8.13 -17.20 -1.67
CA ARG A 76 -7.77 -18.43 -2.43
C ARG A 76 -6.32 -18.80 -2.19
N ASP A 77 -5.45 -17.82 -2.17
CA ASP A 77 -4.02 -18.00 -2.01
C ASP A 77 -3.66 -18.43 -0.58
N ASP A 78 -4.33 -17.88 0.42
CA ASP A 78 -4.18 -18.30 1.80
C ASP A 78 -4.70 -19.73 2.03
N VAL A 79 -5.84 -20.08 1.44
CA VAL A 79 -6.37 -21.44 1.43
C VAL A 79 -5.36 -22.39 0.79
N TYR A 80 -4.85 -22.08 -0.40
CA TYR A 80 -3.86 -22.90 -1.09
C TYR A 80 -2.61 -23.11 -0.23
N ARG A 81 -2.07 -22.06 0.36
CA ARG A 81 -0.89 -22.12 1.25
C ARG A 81 -1.16 -23.01 2.45
N THR A 82 -2.29 -22.81 3.13
CA THR A 82 -2.68 -23.59 4.31
C THR A 82 -2.82 -25.08 4.00
N LEU A 83 -3.39 -25.41 2.84
CA LEU A 83 -3.52 -26.77 2.37
C LEU A 83 -2.15 -27.42 2.10
N ARG A 84 -1.25 -26.71 1.43
CA ARG A 84 0.10 -27.21 1.11
C ARG A 84 0.95 -27.40 2.35
N GLU A 85 0.99 -26.42 3.25
CA GLU A 85 1.72 -26.48 4.53
C GLU A 85 1.15 -27.58 5.46
N GLY A 86 -0.16 -27.74 5.43
CA GLY A 86 -0.85 -28.79 6.18
C GLY A 86 -0.74 -30.17 5.56
N ARG A 87 -0.15 -30.30 4.34
CA ARG A 87 -0.11 -31.55 3.54
C ARG A 87 -1.49 -32.15 3.36
N ILE A 88 -2.50 -31.29 3.19
CA ILE A 88 -3.90 -31.67 2.99
C ILE A 88 -4.13 -31.97 1.50
N ALA A 89 -4.63 -33.17 1.21
CA ALA A 89 -5.02 -33.52 -0.16
C ALA A 89 -6.32 -32.80 -0.54
N PHE A 90 -6.34 -32.14 -1.68
CA PHE A 90 -7.47 -31.35 -2.16
C PHE A 90 -7.58 -31.41 -3.69
N SER A 91 -8.74 -31.01 -4.21
CA SER A 91 -9.00 -30.81 -5.63
C SER A 91 -9.97 -29.66 -5.84
N GLY A 92 -10.07 -29.14 -7.05
CA GLY A 92 -11.10 -28.18 -7.44
C GLY A 92 -11.03 -26.84 -6.73
N LEU A 93 -9.82 -26.39 -6.29
CA LEU A 93 -9.66 -25.06 -5.71
C LEU A 93 -9.95 -23.98 -6.76
N ALA A 94 -11.01 -23.22 -6.55
CA ALA A 94 -11.47 -22.18 -7.48
C ALA A 94 -12.14 -21.02 -6.76
N VAL A 95 -12.10 -19.83 -7.36
CA VAL A 95 -12.92 -18.69 -6.96
C VAL A 95 -14.29 -18.81 -7.62
N ARG A 96 -15.36 -18.75 -6.83
CA ARG A 96 -16.74 -18.77 -7.30
C ARG A 96 -17.63 -17.91 -6.40
N ASP A 97 -18.53 -17.16 -7.01
CA ASP A 97 -19.59 -16.38 -6.33
C ASP A 97 -19.09 -15.58 -5.11
N GLY A 98 -17.98 -14.87 -5.26
CA GLY A 98 -17.41 -14.04 -4.19
C GLY A 98 -16.78 -14.81 -3.03
N GLY A 99 -16.44 -16.09 -3.25
CA GLY A 99 -15.76 -16.95 -2.29
C GLY A 99 -14.80 -17.92 -2.95
N VAL A 100 -14.24 -18.80 -2.14
CA VAL A 100 -13.30 -19.85 -2.55
C VAL A 100 -13.92 -21.21 -2.29
N GLU A 101 -13.98 -22.04 -3.29
CA GLU A 101 -14.43 -23.45 -3.18
C GLU A 101 -13.24 -24.38 -3.31
N VAL A 102 -13.22 -25.39 -2.46
CA VAL A 102 -12.21 -26.46 -2.48
C VAL A 102 -12.81 -27.78 -2.06
N LYS A 103 -12.43 -28.87 -2.73
CA LYS A 103 -12.88 -30.21 -2.37
C LYS A 103 -11.82 -30.95 -1.56
N ILE A 104 -12.19 -31.36 -0.32
CA ILE A 104 -11.35 -32.08 0.63
C ILE A 104 -12.14 -33.28 1.13
N ALA A 105 -11.74 -34.49 0.73
CA ALA A 105 -12.48 -35.71 1.07
C ALA A 105 -12.47 -36.02 2.56
N ASP A 106 -11.33 -35.87 3.21
CA ASP A 106 -11.15 -36.19 4.63
C ASP A 106 -11.73 -35.11 5.57
N ALA A 107 -12.62 -35.52 6.47
CA ALA A 107 -13.30 -34.62 7.41
C ALA A 107 -12.34 -33.94 8.40
N ARG A 108 -11.32 -34.65 8.87
CA ARG A 108 -10.31 -34.09 9.80
C ARG A 108 -9.48 -33.01 9.11
N SER A 109 -9.16 -33.20 7.85
CA SER A 109 -8.43 -32.24 7.03
C SER A 109 -9.25 -30.98 6.76
N ARG A 110 -10.58 -31.09 6.58
CA ARG A 110 -11.48 -29.92 6.48
C ARG A 110 -11.47 -29.11 7.77
N GLU A 111 -11.60 -29.79 8.93
CA GLU A 111 -11.55 -29.15 10.23
C GLU A 111 -10.17 -28.48 10.50
N GLN A 112 -9.08 -29.13 10.09
CA GLN A 112 -7.73 -28.58 10.21
C GLN A 112 -7.57 -27.28 9.40
N LEU A 113 -8.05 -27.27 8.14
CA LEU A 113 -8.04 -26.06 7.29
C LEU A 113 -8.80 -24.92 7.98
N THR A 114 -10.05 -25.18 8.37
CA THR A 114 -10.92 -24.17 8.99
C THR A 114 -10.29 -23.59 10.27
N ARG A 115 -9.74 -24.46 11.11
CA ARG A 115 -9.11 -24.05 12.37
C ARG A 115 -7.86 -23.18 12.14
N LYS A 116 -7.01 -23.55 11.17
CA LYS A 116 -5.82 -22.76 10.83
C LYS A 116 -6.17 -21.39 10.27
N LEU A 117 -7.17 -21.31 9.38
CA LEU A 117 -7.62 -20.03 8.83
C LEU A 117 -8.29 -19.15 9.89
N ALA A 118 -9.11 -19.74 10.77
CA ALA A 118 -9.73 -19.01 11.88
C ALA A 118 -8.67 -18.47 12.87
N SER A 119 -7.65 -19.27 13.20
CA SER A 119 -6.55 -18.83 14.06
C SER A 119 -5.72 -17.71 13.43
N ALA A 120 -5.51 -17.74 12.11
CA ALA A 120 -4.82 -16.68 11.40
C ALA A 120 -5.63 -15.36 11.35
N ALA A 121 -6.97 -15.45 11.44
CA ALA A 121 -7.89 -14.32 11.46
C ALA A 121 -8.22 -13.83 12.90
N GLU A 122 -7.73 -14.52 13.94
CA GLU A 122 -8.04 -14.18 15.33
C GLU A 122 -7.58 -12.77 15.69
N GLY A 123 -8.51 -11.97 16.23
CA GLY A 123 -8.25 -10.56 16.54
C GLY A 123 -8.22 -9.61 15.34
N LEU A 124 -8.47 -10.11 14.12
CA LEU A 124 -8.44 -9.34 12.88
C LEU A 124 -9.82 -9.39 12.19
N PRO A 125 -10.76 -8.47 12.53
CA PRO A 125 -12.11 -8.46 11.95
C PRO A 125 -12.14 -8.43 10.42
N ALA A 126 -11.15 -7.78 9.80
CA ALA A 126 -10.99 -7.67 8.35
C ALA A 126 -10.70 -9.02 7.64
N TYR A 127 -10.42 -10.08 8.39
CA TYR A 127 -10.11 -11.42 7.87
C TYR A 127 -11.14 -12.48 8.31
N ALA A 128 -12.26 -12.05 8.91
CA ALA A 128 -13.32 -12.98 9.33
C ALA A 128 -13.98 -13.67 8.13
N LEU A 129 -14.10 -14.99 8.23
CA LEU A 129 -14.61 -15.85 7.15
C LEU A 129 -15.90 -16.56 7.56
N THR A 130 -16.79 -16.75 6.58
CA THR A 130 -17.87 -17.73 6.62
C THR A 130 -17.37 -19.01 5.99
N VAL A 131 -17.52 -20.13 6.68
CA VAL A 131 -17.20 -21.46 6.17
C VAL A 131 -18.48 -22.26 6.04
N THR A 132 -18.76 -22.77 4.85
CA THR A 132 -19.97 -23.56 4.55
C THR A 132 -19.55 -24.91 4.01
N ASP A 133 -20.18 -25.98 4.50
CA ASP A 133 -20.07 -27.33 3.95
C ASP A 133 -21.06 -27.48 2.80
N GLY A 134 -20.55 -27.68 1.58
CA GLY A 134 -21.34 -27.90 0.37
C GLY A 134 -21.73 -29.35 0.12
N GLY A 135 -21.38 -30.27 1.04
CA GLY A 135 -21.55 -31.70 0.85
C GLY A 135 -20.44 -32.31 -0.02
N ASP A 136 -20.35 -33.65 -0.02
CA ASP A 136 -19.36 -34.42 -0.81
C ASP A 136 -17.90 -33.95 -0.66
N GLY A 137 -17.56 -33.41 0.51
CA GLY A 137 -16.24 -32.87 0.79
C GLY A 137 -15.98 -31.48 0.20
N LEU A 138 -16.96 -30.80 -0.35
CA LEU A 138 -16.86 -29.45 -0.81
C LEU A 138 -16.90 -28.47 0.39
N VAL A 139 -15.89 -27.62 0.49
CA VAL A 139 -15.83 -26.53 1.47
C VAL A 139 -15.87 -25.21 0.71
N ARG A 140 -16.76 -24.33 1.11
CA ARG A 140 -16.84 -22.96 0.61
C ARG A 140 -16.43 -22.00 1.71
N LEU A 141 -15.50 -21.10 1.41
CA LEU A 141 -15.02 -20.05 2.28
C LEU A 141 -15.31 -18.70 1.62
N ALA A 142 -15.89 -17.79 2.37
CA ALA A 142 -16.15 -16.44 1.87
C ALA A 142 -15.84 -15.41 2.97
N PRO A 143 -15.36 -14.20 2.61
CA PRO A 143 -15.26 -13.09 3.56
C PRO A 143 -16.67 -12.77 4.09
N THR A 144 -16.75 -12.46 5.38
CA THR A 144 -17.99 -11.93 5.94
C THR A 144 -18.25 -10.51 5.42
N ASP A 145 -19.52 -10.06 5.44
CA ASP A 145 -19.83 -8.66 5.10
C ASP A 145 -19.11 -7.69 6.03
N ALA A 146 -18.99 -8.03 7.31
CA ALA A 146 -18.24 -7.27 8.28
C ALA A 146 -16.74 -7.19 7.95
N ALA A 147 -16.14 -8.28 7.48
CA ALA A 147 -14.75 -8.31 7.04
C ALA A 147 -14.54 -7.44 5.80
N SER A 148 -15.44 -7.55 4.83
CA SER A 148 -15.39 -6.73 3.61
C SER A 148 -15.52 -5.24 3.93
N ALA A 149 -16.43 -4.88 4.85
CA ALA A 149 -16.58 -3.49 5.31
C ALA A 149 -15.35 -3.00 6.10
N ALA A 150 -14.73 -3.84 6.92
CA ALA A 150 -13.50 -3.51 7.65
C ALA A 150 -12.34 -3.27 6.67
N ARG A 151 -12.16 -4.13 5.67
CA ARG A 151 -11.14 -3.96 4.62
C ARG A 151 -11.34 -2.68 3.81
N LEU A 152 -12.59 -2.35 3.48
CA LEU A 152 -12.89 -1.11 2.78
C LEU A 152 -12.55 0.12 3.65
N ARG A 153 -12.84 0.06 4.95
CA ARG A 153 -12.49 1.14 5.88
C ARG A 153 -10.97 1.33 5.99
N GLU A 154 -10.22 0.25 6.21
CA GLU A 154 -8.75 0.27 6.20
C GLU A 154 -8.22 0.89 4.91
N LEU A 155 -8.76 0.48 3.76
CA LEU A 155 -8.37 0.99 2.46
C LEU A 155 -8.62 2.50 2.30
N VAL A 156 -9.75 2.99 2.78
CA VAL A 156 -10.08 4.43 2.78
C VAL A 156 -9.14 5.19 3.71
N GLU A 157 -8.87 4.68 4.91
CA GLU A 157 -7.96 5.31 5.87
C GLU A 157 -6.52 5.37 5.35
N ASP A 158 -6.02 4.28 4.77
CA ASP A 158 -4.69 4.23 4.15
C ASP A 158 -4.59 5.19 2.96
N SER A 159 -5.65 5.28 2.16
CA SER A 159 -5.72 6.21 1.02
C SER A 159 -5.71 7.66 1.49
N ILE A 160 -6.43 7.99 2.57
CA ILE A 160 -6.43 9.32 3.18
C ILE A 160 -5.02 9.68 3.65
N ALA A 161 -4.37 8.81 4.42
CA ALA A 161 -3.02 9.05 4.92
C ALA A 161 -2.01 9.29 3.78
N MET A 162 -2.14 8.53 2.70
CA MET A 162 -1.29 8.69 1.52
C MET A 162 -1.55 10.00 0.78
N ILE A 163 -2.82 10.39 0.60
CA ILE A 163 -3.20 11.65 -0.03
C ILE A 163 -2.67 12.82 0.78
N GLU A 164 -2.83 12.81 2.10
CA GLU A 164 -2.30 13.83 3.00
C GLU A 164 -0.79 13.98 2.86
N GLN A 165 -0.07 12.87 2.82
CA GLN A 165 1.38 12.90 2.67
C GLN A 165 1.80 13.45 1.30
N ARG A 166 1.15 13.04 0.21
CA ARG A 166 1.44 13.57 -1.13
C ARG A 166 1.16 15.07 -1.24
N LEU A 167 0.08 15.54 -0.62
CA LEU A 167 -0.23 16.97 -0.55
C LEU A 167 0.86 17.75 0.19
N LYS A 168 1.33 17.21 1.31
CA LYS A 168 2.41 17.78 2.09
C LYS A 168 3.72 17.85 1.30
N ASP A 169 4.09 16.77 0.63
CA ASP A 169 5.31 16.68 -0.19
C ASP A 169 5.26 17.64 -1.40
N ALA A 170 4.06 17.87 -1.92
CA ALA A 170 3.81 18.87 -2.97
C ALA A 170 3.77 20.32 -2.47
N GLY A 171 3.99 20.54 -1.16
CA GLY A 171 4.00 21.88 -0.58
C GLY A 171 2.62 22.49 -0.33
N VAL A 172 1.55 21.69 -0.40
CA VAL A 172 0.20 22.15 -0.06
C VAL A 172 0.09 22.32 1.45
N LYS A 173 0.07 23.56 1.90
CA LYS A 173 0.15 23.89 3.34
C LYS A 173 -1.17 23.72 4.10
N LEU A 174 -2.28 23.85 3.39
CA LEU A 174 -3.62 23.73 3.95
C LEU A 174 -4.42 22.76 3.11
N ALA A 175 -4.74 21.61 3.70
CA ALA A 175 -5.64 20.62 3.12
C ALA A 175 -6.42 19.97 4.26
N ASN A 176 -7.64 19.54 3.97
CA ASN A 176 -8.38 18.60 4.80
C ASN A 176 -8.78 17.42 3.92
N VAL A 177 -8.40 16.24 4.35
CA VAL A 177 -8.75 14.99 3.69
C VAL A 177 -9.57 14.18 4.67
N GLU A 178 -10.78 13.82 4.29
CA GLU A 178 -11.71 13.15 5.18
C GLU A 178 -12.53 12.08 4.44
N PRO A 179 -13.01 11.05 5.14
CA PRO A 179 -13.93 10.10 4.55
C PRO A 179 -15.27 10.81 4.19
N ASP A 180 -15.86 10.41 3.06
CA ASP A 180 -17.18 10.87 2.60
C ASP A 180 -18.09 9.64 2.39
N GLY A 181 -18.71 9.19 3.47
CA GLY A 181 -19.40 7.91 3.52
C GLY A 181 -18.45 6.73 3.69
N THR A 182 -18.76 5.58 3.09
CA THR A 182 -18.03 4.33 3.30
C THR A 182 -16.92 4.07 2.28
N ASP A 183 -17.06 4.64 1.06
CA ASP A 183 -16.21 4.30 -0.09
C ASP A 183 -15.66 5.54 -0.82
N ARG A 184 -15.84 6.74 -0.26
CA ARG A 184 -15.36 7.98 -0.87
C ARG A 184 -14.45 8.75 0.06
N ILE A 185 -13.61 9.58 -0.55
CA ILE A 185 -12.65 10.48 0.10
C ILE A 185 -12.89 11.88 -0.41
N ARG A 186 -13.07 12.82 0.49
CA ARG A 186 -13.27 14.23 0.22
C ARG A 186 -12.02 15.03 0.57
N ILE A 187 -11.61 15.89 -0.33
CA ILE A 187 -10.43 16.74 -0.18
C ILE A 187 -10.86 18.18 -0.31
N PHE A 188 -10.51 19.01 0.67
CA PHE A 188 -10.65 20.46 0.65
C PHE A 188 -9.28 21.13 0.59
N LEU A 189 -9.12 22.06 -0.35
CA LEU A 189 -7.87 22.75 -0.62
C LEU A 189 -8.10 24.27 -0.64
N PRO A 190 -8.09 24.95 0.52
CA PRO A 190 -8.30 26.38 0.59
C PRO A 190 -7.25 27.16 -0.22
N GLY A 191 -7.72 28.13 -1.02
CA GLY A 191 -6.87 28.98 -1.86
C GLY A 191 -6.29 28.31 -3.10
N VAL A 192 -6.58 27.04 -3.35
CA VAL A 192 -6.17 26.35 -4.58
C VAL A 192 -7.28 26.47 -5.62
N THR A 193 -7.02 27.21 -6.70
CA THR A 193 -7.99 27.48 -7.77
C THR A 193 -7.76 26.61 -9.01
N GLU A 194 -6.66 25.86 -9.06
CA GLU A 194 -6.31 24.93 -10.14
C GLU A 194 -6.26 23.49 -9.59
N PRO A 195 -7.41 22.85 -9.36
CA PRO A 195 -7.43 21.50 -8.77
C PRO A 195 -6.77 20.44 -9.67
N GLU A 196 -6.68 20.66 -10.98
CA GLU A 196 -6.01 19.77 -11.94
C GLU A 196 -4.54 19.56 -11.60
N ARG A 197 -3.86 20.59 -11.13
CA ARG A 197 -2.45 20.50 -10.70
C ARG A 197 -2.29 19.59 -9.48
N VAL A 198 -3.28 19.61 -8.62
CA VAL A 198 -3.27 18.77 -7.41
C VAL A 198 -3.68 17.34 -7.75
N THR A 199 -4.70 17.14 -8.59
CA THR A 199 -5.09 15.79 -9.01
C THR A 199 -4.00 15.10 -9.82
N ALA A 200 -3.18 15.84 -10.58
CA ALA A 200 -2.01 15.31 -11.27
C ALA A 200 -0.95 14.72 -10.29
N ILE A 201 -0.89 15.21 -9.04
CA ILE A 201 -0.01 14.67 -8.00
C ILE A 201 -0.48 13.28 -7.56
N PHE A 202 -1.81 13.07 -7.51
CA PHE A 202 -2.39 11.77 -7.17
C PHE A 202 -2.36 10.78 -8.33
N ALA A 203 -2.43 11.29 -9.56
CA ALA A 203 -2.33 10.49 -10.77
C ALA A 203 -0.91 10.00 -11.06
N LYS A 204 0.12 10.55 -10.40
CA LYS A 204 1.47 10.00 -10.47
C LYS A 204 1.51 8.64 -9.78
N ASN A 205 1.21 7.61 -10.53
CA ASN A 205 1.51 6.24 -10.13
C ASN A 205 3.03 6.09 -10.15
N VAL A 206 3.63 6.01 -8.99
CA VAL A 206 5.03 5.57 -8.86
C VAL A 206 5.09 4.15 -9.38
N LYS A 207 5.83 3.93 -10.45
CA LYS A 207 6.03 2.60 -10.99
C LYS A 207 7.03 1.86 -10.11
N VAL A 208 6.53 0.94 -9.32
CA VAL A 208 7.37 0.00 -8.56
C VAL A 208 7.52 -1.27 -9.37
N GLY A 209 8.75 -1.73 -9.56
CA GLY A 209 9.03 -2.98 -10.26
C GLY A 209 10.20 -3.74 -9.63
N PHE A 210 10.06 -5.06 -9.60
CA PHE A 210 11.15 -5.99 -9.25
C PHE A 210 11.59 -6.69 -10.53
N ARG A 211 12.76 -6.34 -11.03
CA ARG A 211 13.25 -6.73 -12.35
C ARG A 211 14.56 -7.49 -12.25
N LEU A 212 14.73 -8.55 -13.01
CA LEU A 212 16.02 -9.25 -13.07
C LEU A 212 17.07 -8.35 -13.73
N ILE A 213 18.29 -8.40 -13.21
CA ILE A 213 19.45 -7.75 -13.86
C ILE A 213 20.00 -8.72 -14.90
N ASP A 214 20.17 -8.24 -16.11
CA ASP A 214 20.77 -8.99 -17.21
C ASP A 214 22.30 -8.86 -17.13
N LEU A 215 22.99 -9.99 -17.06
CA LEU A 215 24.43 -10.08 -16.99
C LEU A 215 25.09 -10.49 -18.32
N SER A 216 24.33 -10.53 -19.42
CA SER A 216 24.83 -10.96 -20.72
C SER A 216 25.83 -9.96 -21.33
N THR A 217 25.74 -8.70 -20.93
CA THR A 217 26.69 -7.65 -21.29
C THR A 217 26.81 -6.63 -20.15
N SER A 218 27.87 -5.81 -20.15
CA SER A 218 27.98 -4.77 -19.14
C SER A 218 26.97 -3.64 -19.40
N ALA A 219 26.45 -3.05 -18.32
CA ALA A 219 25.45 -1.99 -18.40
C ALA A 219 26.01 -0.73 -19.12
N GLU A 220 27.30 -0.43 -18.95
CA GLU A 220 28.00 0.69 -19.63
C GLU A 220 28.05 0.46 -21.14
N ARG A 221 28.30 -0.78 -21.58
CA ARG A 221 28.33 -1.11 -23.01
C ARG A 221 26.92 -1.05 -23.59
N ALA A 222 25.91 -1.53 -22.86
CA ALA A 222 24.52 -1.42 -23.26
C ALA A 222 24.06 0.05 -23.33
N GLN A 223 24.54 0.90 -22.42
CA GLN A 223 24.24 2.32 -22.38
C GLN A 223 24.84 3.10 -23.57
N SER A 224 26.05 2.74 -23.99
CA SER A 224 26.74 3.38 -25.14
C SER A 224 26.32 2.82 -26.50
N GLY A 225 25.61 1.69 -26.53
CA GLY A 225 25.15 1.00 -27.72
C GLY A 225 23.64 0.75 -27.72
N THR A 226 23.23 -0.40 -28.26
CA THR A 226 21.85 -0.87 -28.22
C THR A 226 21.70 -1.95 -27.17
N PRO A 227 20.86 -1.78 -26.14
CA PRO A 227 20.58 -2.82 -25.17
C PRO A 227 20.05 -4.10 -25.85
N PRO A 228 20.37 -5.29 -25.33
CA PRO A 228 19.78 -6.53 -25.80
C PRO A 228 18.26 -6.50 -25.83
N ALA A 229 17.65 -7.28 -26.71
CA ALA A 229 16.19 -7.34 -26.82
C ALA A 229 15.57 -7.75 -25.49
N GLY A 230 14.50 -7.06 -25.08
CA GLY A 230 13.81 -7.31 -23.81
C GLY A 230 14.50 -6.71 -22.58
N THR A 231 15.57 -5.91 -22.77
CA THR A 231 16.27 -5.21 -21.68
C THR A 231 16.29 -3.70 -21.89
N GLU A 232 16.57 -2.96 -20.83
CA GLU A 232 16.82 -1.52 -20.84
C GLU A 232 17.85 -1.14 -19.78
N VAL A 233 18.47 0.04 -19.96
CA VAL A 233 19.45 0.56 -18.99
C VAL A 233 18.79 1.60 -18.11
N LEU A 234 18.79 1.36 -16.80
CA LEU A 234 18.33 2.30 -15.78
C LEU A 234 19.50 2.77 -14.92
N LEU A 235 19.40 4.00 -14.42
CA LEU A 235 20.41 4.55 -13.52
C LEU A 235 20.07 4.30 -12.06
N GLY A 236 21.08 4.00 -11.26
CA GLY A 236 20.97 3.94 -9.82
C GLY A 236 20.55 5.28 -9.21
N PHE A 237 19.70 5.23 -8.21
CA PHE A 237 19.19 6.45 -7.55
C PHE A 237 20.32 7.21 -6.84
N LYS A 238 21.14 6.51 -6.05
CA LYS A 238 22.24 7.10 -5.30
C LYS A 238 23.56 7.10 -6.06
N ASP A 239 23.98 5.95 -6.53
CA ASP A 239 25.29 5.72 -7.13
C ASP A 239 25.41 6.24 -8.57
N LYS A 240 24.27 6.50 -9.24
CA LYS A 240 24.19 6.94 -10.65
C LYS A 240 24.82 5.95 -11.63
N LEU A 241 25.11 4.73 -11.19
CA LEU A 241 25.66 3.69 -12.06
C LEU A 241 24.56 3.14 -12.97
N PRO A 242 24.91 2.73 -14.20
CA PRO A 242 23.98 2.08 -15.09
C PRO A 242 23.73 0.62 -14.66
N TYR A 243 22.48 0.17 -14.78
CA TYR A 243 22.04 -1.19 -14.56
C TYR A 243 21.28 -1.68 -15.78
N LEU A 244 21.67 -2.80 -16.36
CA LEU A 244 20.93 -3.44 -17.44
C LEU A 244 19.87 -4.35 -16.83
N VAL A 245 18.60 -3.99 -17.00
CA VAL A 245 17.47 -4.70 -16.38
C VAL A 245 16.52 -5.25 -17.43
N ALA A 246 15.81 -6.33 -17.11
CA ALA A 246 14.71 -6.80 -17.93
C ALA A 246 13.61 -5.72 -18.00
N LYS A 247 13.00 -5.52 -19.19
CA LYS A 247 11.88 -4.58 -19.36
C LYS A 247 10.64 -5.04 -18.60
N ASP A 248 10.42 -6.34 -18.58
CA ASP A 248 9.29 -6.92 -17.88
C ASP A 248 9.59 -7.00 -16.37
N SER A 249 8.64 -6.54 -15.58
CA SER A 249 8.69 -6.65 -14.13
C SER A 249 8.11 -7.99 -13.69
N THR A 250 8.84 -8.71 -12.86
CA THR A 250 8.33 -9.97 -12.28
C THR A 250 7.27 -9.68 -11.22
N LEU A 251 7.44 -8.58 -10.46
CA LEU A 251 6.49 -8.09 -9.46
C LEU A 251 6.33 -6.58 -9.62
N GLU A 252 5.16 -6.10 -9.25
CA GLU A 252 4.78 -4.69 -9.35
C GLU A 252 4.31 -4.15 -8.00
N GLY A 253 4.04 -2.85 -7.93
CA GLY A 253 3.54 -2.22 -6.73
C GLY A 253 2.26 -2.87 -6.17
N GLU A 254 1.39 -3.37 -7.05
CA GLU A 254 0.16 -4.08 -6.67
C GLU A 254 0.40 -5.39 -5.90
N ASP A 255 1.60 -5.96 -6.01
CA ASP A 255 2.00 -7.16 -5.28
C ASP A 255 2.46 -6.83 -3.83
N ILE A 256 2.68 -5.56 -3.48
CA ILE A 256 3.09 -5.12 -2.15
C ILE A 256 1.86 -4.90 -1.28
N SER A 257 1.77 -5.60 -0.14
CA SER A 257 0.72 -5.42 0.86
C SER A 257 1.11 -4.47 1.99
N TYR A 258 2.41 -4.29 2.22
CA TYR A 258 2.93 -3.42 3.26
C TYR A 258 4.32 -2.92 2.88
N ALA A 259 4.63 -1.67 3.20
CA ALA A 259 5.99 -1.16 3.27
C ALA A 259 6.11 -0.11 4.38
N GLY A 260 7.24 -0.09 5.10
CA GLY A 260 7.48 0.83 6.20
C GLY A 260 8.97 1.01 6.46
N PRO A 261 9.36 2.11 7.10
CA PRO A 261 10.74 2.27 7.58
C PRO A 261 11.02 1.26 8.70
N GLY A 262 12.26 0.86 8.82
CA GLY A 262 12.74 -0.06 9.85
C GLY A 262 14.22 0.13 10.10
N PHE A 263 14.77 -0.75 10.91
CA PHE A 263 16.21 -0.80 11.19
C PHE A 263 16.69 -2.24 11.04
N THR A 264 17.92 -2.42 10.58
CA THR A 264 18.57 -3.73 10.62
C THR A 264 18.74 -4.19 12.06
N GLY A 265 18.64 -5.50 12.30
CA GLY A 265 18.73 -6.07 13.66
C GLY A 265 20.07 -5.74 14.35
N ASP A 266 21.17 -5.89 13.63
CA ASP A 266 22.51 -5.83 14.19
C ASP A 266 23.13 -4.42 14.16
N THR A 267 23.10 -3.74 13.01
CA THR A 267 23.77 -2.44 12.82
C THR A 267 22.87 -1.25 13.09
N LYS A 268 21.56 -1.47 13.25
CA LYS A 268 20.55 -0.41 13.40
C LYS A 268 20.58 0.63 12.27
N GLU A 269 21.01 0.22 11.11
CA GLU A 269 20.96 1.05 9.91
C GLU A 269 19.52 1.18 9.43
N PRO A 270 19.11 2.39 9.01
CA PRO A 270 17.77 2.59 8.47
C PRO A 270 17.56 1.81 7.16
N ILE A 271 16.43 1.12 7.08
CA ILE A 271 16.00 0.32 5.93
C ILE A 271 14.55 0.61 5.58
N ALA A 272 14.16 0.30 4.35
CA ALA A 272 12.75 0.15 3.99
C ALA A 272 12.40 -1.34 3.98
N SER A 273 11.48 -1.75 4.85
CA SER A 273 10.93 -3.11 4.84
C SER A 273 9.66 -3.16 4.02
N PHE A 274 9.42 -4.27 3.35
CA PHE A 274 8.20 -4.50 2.59
C PHE A 274 7.69 -5.94 2.76
N ARG A 275 6.41 -6.13 2.46
CA ARG A 275 5.76 -7.44 2.40
C ARG A 275 4.88 -7.51 1.18
N PHE A 276 4.91 -8.63 0.50
CA PHE A 276 4.02 -8.92 -0.60
C PHE A 276 2.68 -9.49 -0.11
N ASN A 277 1.63 -9.31 -0.91
CA ASN A 277 0.41 -10.08 -0.78
C ASN A 277 0.62 -11.56 -1.18
N GLY A 278 -0.41 -12.40 -1.09
CA GLY A 278 -0.28 -13.83 -1.40
C GLY A 278 0.18 -14.09 -2.83
N ARG A 279 -0.28 -13.32 -3.82
CA ARG A 279 0.12 -13.41 -5.22
C ARG A 279 1.61 -13.05 -5.39
N GLY A 280 2.00 -11.90 -4.86
CA GLY A 280 3.38 -11.42 -4.93
C GLY A 280 4.36 -12.35 -4.22
N THR A 281 3.97 -12.90 -3.06
CA THR A 281 4.78 -13.88 -2.31
C THR A 281 5.13 -15.10 -3.18
N ARG A 282 4.15 -15.67 -3.90
CA ARG A 282 4.40 -16.82 -4.77
C ARG A 282 5.28 -16.49 -5.96
N ARG A 283 4.99 -15.35 -6.63
CA ARG A 283 5.79 -14.88 -7.78
C ARG A 283 7.23 -14.60 -7.35
N PHE A 284 7.43 -13.99 -6.17
CA PHE A 284 8.75 -13.70 -5.62
C PHE A 284 9.51 -14.97 -5.24
N ALA A 285 8.83 -15.93 -4.60
CA ALA A 285 9.42 -17.21 -4.27
C ALA A 285 9.88 -17.97 -5.51
N HIS A 286 9.06 -17.99 -6.56
CA HIS A 286 9.42 -18.63 -7.84
C HIS A 286 10.59 -17.92 -8.52
N MET A 287 10.52 -16.61 -8.66
CA MET A 287 11.57 -15.79 -9.26
C MET A 287 12.92 -15.97 -8.52
N THR A 288 12.90 -15.93 -7.18
CA THR A 288 14.13 -16.09 -6.41
C THR A 288 14.67 -17.52 -6.45
N ALA A 289 13.81 -18.55 -6.50
CA ALA A 289 14.24 -19.94 -6.62
C ALA A 289 14.95 -20.23 -7.97
N GLU A 290 14.49 -19.65 -9.06
CA GLU A 290 15.07 -19.83 -10.39
C GLU A 290 16.34 -18.99 -10.63
N ASN A 291 16.55 -17.98 -9.80
CA ASN A 291 17.63 -17.00 -10.00
C ASN A 291 18.59 -16.86 -8.81
N VAL A 292 18.78 -17.94 -8.04
CA VAL A 292 19.79 -17.97 -6.97
C VAL A 292 21.18 -17.64 -7.53
N GLY A 293 21.91 -16.76 -6.86
CA GLY A 293 23.22 -16.26 -7.27
C GLY A 293 23.18 -15.07 -8.23
N LYS A 294 22.00 -14.70 -8.75
CA LYS A 294 21.85 -13.52 -9.63
C LYS A 294 21.32 -12.31 -8.86
N PRO A 295 21.68 -11.09 -9.28
CA PRO A 295 21.10 -9.87 -8.74
C PRO A 295 19.71 -9.59 -9.36
N PHE A 296 18.87 -8.90 -8.60
CA PHE A 296 17.65 -8.28 -9.12
C PHE A 296 17.57 -6.80 -8.69
N ALA A 297 16.95 -5.99 -9.50
CA ALA A 297 16.78 -4.57 -9.25
C ALA A 297 15.41 -4.28 -8.65
N ILE A 298 15.36 -3.45 -7.61
CA ILE A 298 14.15 -2.80 -7.13
C ILE A 298 14.12 -1.43 -7.78
N VAL A 299 13.12 -1.21 -8.63
CA VAL A 299 13.00 -0.03 -9.48
C VAL A 299 11.83 0.84 -9.02
N LEU A 300 12.06 2.12 -8.88
CA LEU A 300 11.05 3.15 -8.61
C LEU A 300 11.18 4.25 -9.68
N ASP A 301 10.12 4.53 -10.43
CA ASP A 301 10.09 5.57 -11.49
C ASP A 301 11.34 5.55 -12.38
N ASP A 302 11.65 4.38 -12.95
CA ASP A 302 12.78 4.16 -13.85
C ASP A 302 14.17 4.39 -13.22
N LYS A 303 14.26 4.33 -11.87
CA LYS A 303 15.54 4.39 -11.14
C LYS A 303 15.73 3.14 -10.28
N VAL A 304 16.93 2.59 -10.31
CA VAL A 304 17.29 1.46 -9.45
C VAL A 304 17.60 1.96 -8.05
N ILE A 305 16.79 1.55 -7.08
CA ILE A 305 16.95 1.93 -5.66
C ILE A 305 17.94 1.00 -4.96
N SER A 306 17.89 -0.30 -5.30
CA SER A 306 18.75 -1.33 -4.74
C SER A 306 18.86 -2.49 -5.72
N ALA A 307 19.99 -3.18 -5.68
CA ALA A 307 20.29 -4.31 -6.57
C ALA A 307 20.89 -5.48 -5.77
N PRO A 308 20.11 -6.11 -4.86
CA PRO A 308 20.62 -7.22 -4.05
C PRO A 308 20.82 -8.49 -4.87
N VAL A 309 21.76 -9.34 -4.43
CA VAL A 309 21.95 -10.69 -4.96
C VAL A 309 21.03 -11.66 -4.21
N ILE A 310 20.36 -12.51 -4.94
CA ILE A 310 19.53 -13.60 -4.41
C ILE A 310 20.44 -14.68 -3.84
N ARG A 311 20.51 -14.82 -2.52
CA ARG A 311 21.37 -15.82 -1.86
C ARG A 311 20.69 -17.17 -1.73
N GLU A 312 19.37 -17.16 -1.57
CA GLU A 312 18.52 -18.34 -1.40
C GLU A 312 17.09 -18.01 -1.85
N PRO A 313 16.24 -19.03 -2.11
CA PRO A 313 14.84 -18.81 -2.41
C PRO A 313 14.12 -18.08 -1.26
N ILE A 314 13.45 -16.95 -1.55
CA ILE A 314 12.75 -16.14 -0.55
C ILE A 314 11.27 -16.51 -0.56
N THR A 315 10.87 -17.43 0.31
CA THR A 315 9.49 -17.95 0.37
C THR A 315 8.57 -17.19 1.31
N GLY A 316 9.13 -16.38 2.22
CA GLY A 316 8.37 -15.66 3.26
C GLY A 316 7.64 -14.40 2.78
N GLY A 317 7.83 -13.99 1.52
CA GLY A 317 7.13 -12.85 0.92
C GLY A 317 7.43 -11.50 1.55
N SER A 318 8.51 -11.38 2.29
CA SER A 318 8.97 -10.12 2.88
C SER A 318 10.44 -9.87 2.54
N GLY A 319 10.82 -8.60 2.51
CA GLY A 319 12.19 -8.19 2.25
C GLY A 319 12.53 -6.86 2.89
N GLN A 320 13.82 -6.56 2.84
CA GLN A 320 14.39 -5.32 3.36
C GLN A 320 15.26 -4.69 2.27
N ILE A 321 15.06 -3.40 2.07
CA ILE A 321 15.88 -2.60 1.15
C ILE A 321 16.86 -1.81 2.01
N ALA A 322 18.12 -2.19 1.95
CA ALA A 322 19.23 -1.46 2.52
C ALA A 322 19.94 -0.67 1.41
N GLY A 323 20.56 0.45 1.75
CA GLY A 323 21.22 1.30 0.76
C GLY A 323 21.91 2.50 1.40
N ASN A 324 22.47 2.32 2.62
CA ASN A 324 23.07 3.40 3.41
C ASN A 324 22.11 4.61 3.52
N PHE A 325 20.85 4.32 3.80
CA PHE A 325 19.82 5.34 3.92
C PHE A 325 19.95 6.13 5.22
N THR A 326 19.61 7.40 5.17
CA THR A 326 19.16 8.12 6.36
C THR A 326 17.75 7.60 6.73
N LEU A 327 17.29 7.86 7.95
CA LEU A 327 15.92 7.51 8.37
C LEU A 327 14.88 8.17 7.47
N GLU A 328 15.12 9.40 7.03
CA GLU A 328 14.23 10.14 6.14
C GLU A 328 14.18 9.50 4.74
N GLU A 329 15.33 9.08 4.20
CA GLU A 329 15.38 8.37 2.91
C GLU A 329 14.71 7.00 2.99
N ALA A 330 14.94 6.22 4.06
CA ALA A 330 14.28 4.94 4.27
C ALA A 330 12.77 5.09 4.34
N ASN A 331 12.28 6.13 5.04
CA ASN A 331 10.87 6.46 5.09
C ASN A 331 10.32 6.87 3.71
N SER A 332 11.07 7.67 2.95
CA SER A 332 10.70 8.07 1.59
C SER A 332 10.60 6.88 0.64
N VAL A 333 11.58 5.96 0.67
CA VAL A 333 11.54 4.71 -0.12
C VAL A 333 10.34 3.85 0.28
N ALA A 334 10.09 3.65 1.56
CA ALA A 334 8.94 2.90 2.05
C ALA A 334 7.60 3.53 1.61
N MET A 335 7.53 4.87 1.61
CA MET A 335 6.38 5.61 1.13
C MET A 335 6.18 5.45 -0.38
N LEU A 336 7.26 5.53 -1.17
CA LEU A 336 7.20 5.31 -2.62
C LEU A 336 6.79 3.88 -2.97
N LEU A 337 7.26 2.88 -2.23
CA LEU A 337 6.82 1.49 -2.36
C LEU A 337 5.32 1.34 -2.10
N ARG A 338 4.79 2.03 -1.09
CA ARG A 338 3.34 2.08 -0.82
C ARG A 338 2.59 2.89 -1.88
N ALA A 339 3.20 3.96 -2.40
CA ALA A 339 2.59 4.85 -3.39
C ALA A 339 2.49 4.24 -4.79
N GLY A 340 3.34 3.26 -5.11
CA GLY A 340 3.22 2.45 -6.33
C GLY A 340 1.96 1.58 -6.33
N SER A 341 1.43 1.30 -5.15
CA SER A 341 0.10 0.76 -4.93
C SER A 341 -0.73 1.80 -4.17
N LEU A 342 -1.48 2.66 -4.84
CA LEU A 342 -2.70 3.15 -4.21
C LEU A 342 -3.43 1.89 -3.72
N PRO A 343 -3.74 1.75 -2.43
CA PRO A 343 -4.34 0.53 -1.89
C PRO A 343 -5.66 0.13 -2.58
N GLY A 344 -6.19 1.01 -3.42
CA GLY A 344 -7.31 0.79 -4.32
C GLY A 344 -7.27 1.82 -5.45
N ARG A 345 -7.78 1.46 -6.62
CA ARG A 345 -7.97 2.42 -7.70
C ARG A 345 -8.94 3.49 -7.21
N LEU A 346 -8.50 4.74 -7.21
CA LEU A 346 -9.34 5.88 -6.88
C LEU A 346 -9.89 6.48 -8.18
N GLY A 347 -11.21 6.45 -8.35
CA GLY A 347 -11.92 7.15 -9.42
C GLY A 347 -12.27 8.58 -8.99
N LEU A 348 -11.95 9.58 -9.81
CA LEU A 348 -12.41 10.95 -9.60
C LEU A 348 -13.93 11.02 -9.81
N VAL A 349 -14.67 11.44 -8.79
CA VAL A 349 -16.14 11.58 -8.82
C VAL A 349 -16.54 13.02 -9.05
N GLU A 350 -15.93 13.94 -8.33
CA GLU A 350 -16.24 15.37 -8.41
C GLU A 350 -14.96 16.19 -8.24
N GLN A 351 -14.90 17.26 -9.01
CA GLN A 351 -13.87 18.28 -8.88
C GLN A 351 -14.50 19.63 -9.21
N ARG A 352 -14.44 20.54 -8.24
CA ARG A 352 -14.93 21.90 -8.48
C ARG A 352 -14.18 22.95 -7.67
N VAL A 353 -14.12 24.15 -8.25
CA VAL A 353 -13.62 25.34 -7.57
C VAL A 353 -14.76 26.00 -6.80
N VAL A 354 -14.53 26.29 -5.55
CA VAL A 354 -15.43 27.01 -4.64
C VAL A 354 -14.96 28.46 -4.59
N GLN A 355 -15.81 29.39 -4.95
CA GLN A 355 -15.53 30.82 -4.86
C GLN A 355 -15.55 31.28 -3.39
N PRO A 356 -14.71 32.26 -2.99
CA PRO A 356 -14.82 32.89 -1.68
C PRO A 356 -16.21 33.51 -1.51
N ALA A 357 -16.71 33.51 -0.28
CA ALA A 357 -17.94 34.23 0.03
C ALA A 357 -17.77 35.71 -0.32
N ALA A 358 -18.76 36.30 -0.98
CA ALA A 358 -18.75 37.71 -1.28
C ALA A 358 -18.58 38.51 0.04
N LYS A 359 -17.62 39.42 0.08
CA LYS A 359 -17.51 40.34 1.22
C LYS A 359 -18.82 41.11 1.36
N PRO A 360 -19.39 41.21 2.59
CA PRO A 360 -20.58 42.03 2.83
C PRO A 360 -20.33 43.51 2.55
#